data_7c3a88ab11369bbd33b77e9b707c6620
#
_entry.id   7c3a88ab11369bbd33b77e9b707c6620
#
_cell.length_a   1.000
_cell.length_b   1.000
_cell.length_c   1.000
_cell.angle_alpha   90.00
_cell.angle_beta   90.00
_cell.angle_gamma   90.00
#
_symmetry.space_group_name_H-M   'P 1'
#
loop_
_entity.id
_entity.type
_entity.pdbx_description
1 polymer ?
#
loop_
_entity_poly.entity_id
_entity_poly.type
_entity_poly.pdbx_seq_one_letter_code
_entity_poly.pdbx_strand_id
1 'polypeptide(L)'
;MMKIDPSFVPKTPEEFKKCLADPMWRICSGALYKIIIKGDNDETNLVIPFKPNKSQIKLIKKMWHRNIILKARQLGFTTLACIVWLDTALFTANMRCGIIAQDDGAAKAIFRDKVKFAYLNLPPMLLSQMPLIKDAADELLFSHNNSSIRVATSMRSGTIHRLHISEFGKICAKYPDKAAEVITGSIPSVPINGIVIIESTAEGQDGDYYKMCQRAMRLRDQGTELNKKDYRFHFFPWWQEDGYKLDPQNVVISKKDHDYFDVVETKIKAVISLEQRAWYIATRDADFSGDDERMWQEYPSTEQEAFQQSSEGCWFKTQMAQTRKDGRICNIPLLSNVPCNTFWDIGNSDGTAIWVHQKVGME
;
A
#
# COMPACT_ATOMS: atom_id res chain seq x y z
N MET A 1 -6.52 5.63 29.44
CA MET A 1 -7.39 6.68 28.88
C MET A 1 -8.69 6.02 28.43
N MET A 2 -9.83 6.51 28.95
CA MET A 2 -11.13 6.06 28.45
C MET A 2 -11.26 6.46 26.97
N LYS A 3 -11.38 5.49 26.07
CA LYS A 3 -11.61 5.74 24.65
C LYS A 3 -13.05 6.21 24.48
N ILE A 4 -13.23 7.41 23.93
CA ILE A 4 -14.54 7.94 23.60
C ILE A 4 -15.07 7.21 22.37
N ASP A 5 -16.35 6.82 22.39
CA ASP A 5 -16.98 6.23 21.21
C ASP A 5 -16.95 7.26 20.07
N PRO A 6 -16.46 6.90 18.88
CA PRO A 6 -16.44 7.80 17.73
C PRO A 6 -17.84 8.34 17.32
N SER A 7 -18.90 7.63 17.66
CA SER A 7 -20.29 8.12 17.41
C SER A 7 -20.77 9.16 18.42
N PHE A 8 -20.04 9.38 19.52
CA PHE A 8 -20.40 10.37 20.53
C PHE A 8 -20.37 11.79 19.96
N VAL A 9 -21.47 12.52 20.12
CA VAL A 9 -21.61 13.91 19.69
C VAL A 9 -21.55 14.80 20.92
N PRO A 10 -20.50 15.61 21.13
CA PRO A 10 -20.36 16.49 22.26
C PRO A 10 -21.40 17.60 22.22
N LYS A 11 -22.03 17.88 23.37
CA LYS A 11 -23.07 18.91 23.54
C LYS A 11 -22.57 20.15 24.30
N THR A 12 -21.44 19.99 25.01
CA THR A 12 -20.83 21.08 25.78
C THR A 12 -19.38 21.33 25.36
N PRO A 13 -18.81 22.53 25.61
CA PRO A 13 -17.40 22.81 25.34
C PRO A 13 -16.44 21.85 26.07
N GLU A 14 -16.77 21.44 27.28
CA GLU A 14 -15.99 20.50 28.10
C GLU A 14 -15.99 19.11 27.49
N GLU A 15 -17.12 18.64 27.01
CA GLU A 15 -17.22 17.37 26.26
C GLU A 15 -16.43 17.43 24.97
N PHE A 16 -16.54 18.52 24.22
CA PHE A 16 -15.77 18.72 23.00
C PHE A 16 -14.26 18.72 23.27
N LYS A 17 -13.82 19.39 24.32
CA LYS A 17 -12.40 19.35 24.74
C LYS A 17 -11.93 17.93 25.08
N LYS A 18 -12.77 17.14 25.75
CA LYS A 18 -12.46 15.71 26.02
C LYS A 18 -12.37 14.91 24.71
N CYS A 19 -13.29 15.11 23.78
CA CYS A 19 -13.26 14.48 22.46
C CYS A 19 -12.00 14.85 21.69
N LEU A 20 -11.57 16.10 21.69
CA LEU A 20 -10.34 16.57 21.07
C LEU A 20 -9.08 15.95 21.66
N ALA A 21 -9.11 15.51 22.91
CA ALA A 21 -7.99 14.81 23.52
C ALA A 21 -7.85 13.34 23.05
N ASP A 22 -8.88 12.75 22.43
CA ASP A 22 -8.86 11.37 21.95
C ASP A 22 -8.61 11.29 20.44
N PRO A 23 -7.42 10.81 19.99
CA PRO A 23 -7.12 10.65 18.55
C PRO A 23 -8.12 9.77 17.81
N MET A 24 -8.67 8.74 18.46
CA MET A 24 -9.64 7.84 17.83
C MET A 24 -10.95 8.57 17.50
N TRP A 25 -11.40 9.41 18.44
CA TRP A 25 -12.57 10.24 18.18
C TRP A 25 -12.30 11.26 17.05
N ARG A 26 -11.17 11.98 17.11
CA ARG A 26 -10.82 12.97 16.09
C ARG A 26 -10.82 12.39 14.67
N ILE A 27 -10.21 11.20 14.51
CA ILE A 27 -10.04 10.56 13.20
C ILE A 27 -11.32 9.84 12.74
N CYS A 28 -12.06 9.20 13.67
CA CYS A 28 -13.12 8.27 13.30
C CYS A 28 -14.53 8.83 13.39
N SER A 29 -14.76 9.96 14.07
CA SER A 29 -16.10 10.51 14.27
C SER A 29 -16.73 11.13 13.01
N GLY A 30 -15.89 11.61 12.08
CA GLY A 30 -16.33 12.45 10.97
C GLY A 30 -16.57 13.91 11.33
N ALA A 31 -16.29 14.32 12.58
CA ALA A 31 -16.55 15.67 13.06
C ALA A 31 -15.51 16.70 12.61
N LEU A 32 -14.25 16.27 12.42
CA LEU A 32 -13.15 17.21 12.16
C LEU A 32 -12.75 17.28 10.69
N TYR A 33 -12.55 16.15 10.05
CA TYR A 33 -11.94 16.08 8.72
C TYR A 33 -12.98 15.86 7.63
N LYS A 34 -12.80 16.54 6.50
CA LYS A 34 -13.56 16.31 5.27
C LYS A 34 -12.61 15.82 4.17
N ILE A 35 -13.16 15.02 3.27
CA ILE A 35 -12.44 14.47 2.12
C ILE A 35 -13.26 14.66 0.85
N ILE A 36 -12.57 14.60 -0.27
CA ILE A 36 -13.16 14.58 -1.61
C ILE A 36 -13.26 13.12 -2.05
N ILE A 37 -14.44 12.70 -2.48
CA ILE A 37 -14.68 11.42 -3.15
C ILE A 37 -15.29 11.66 -4.53
N LYS A 38 -15.17 10.67 -5.42
CA LYS A 38 -15.93 10.68 -6.67
C LYS A 38 -17.42 10.53 -6.35
N GLY A 39 -18.26 11.30 -7.02
CA GLY A 39 -19.72 11.14 -6.94
C GLY A 39 -20.20 9.93 -7.75
N ASP A 40 -21.38 9.44 -7.43
CA ASP A 40 -21.97 8.24 -8.06
C ASP A 40 -22.16 8.38 -9.59
N ASN A 41 -22.25 9.61 -10.11
CA ASN A 41 -22.42 9.89 -11.54
C ASN A 41 -21.14 10.33 -12.25
N ASP A 42 -19.95 10.15 -11.65
CA ASP A 42 -18.63 10.56 -12.18
C ASP A 42 -18.50 12.04 -12.62
N GLU A 43 -19.57 12.83 -12.59
CA GLU A 43 -19.59 14.21 -13.09
C GLU A 43 -19.14 15.26 -12.07
N THR A 44 -19.26 14.95 -10.76
CA THR A 44 -18.87 15.89 -9.69
C THR A 44 -18.22 15.21 -8.52
N ASN A 45 -17.17 15.84 -7.99
CA ASN A 45 -16.58 15.41 -6.73
C ASN A 45 -17.47 15.82 -5.56
N LEU A 46 -17.70 14.90 -4.62
CA LEU A 46 -18.45 15.15 -3.40
C LEU A 46 -17.51 15.39 -2.23
N VAL A 47 -17.87 16.37 -1.40
CA VAL A 47 -17.18 16.64 -0.13
C VAL A 47 -17.97 15.99 1.00
N ILE A 48 -17.35 15.02 1.65
CA ILE A 48 -17.99 14.28 2.75
C ILE A 48 -17.14 14.32 4.02
N PRO A 49 -17.75 14.14 5.21
CA PRO A 49 -17.00 13.87 6.43
C PRO A 49 -16.16 12.59 6.29
N PHE A 50 -14.89 12.66 6.73
CA PHE A 50 -14.04 11.49 6.76
C PHE A 50 -14.45 10.53 7.87
N LYS A 51 -14.91 9.37 7.49
CA LYS A 51 -15.13 8.23 8.40
C LYS A 51 -14.37 7.03 7.83
N PRO A 52 -13.39 6.46 8.58
CA PRO A 52 -12.63 5.32 8.09
C PRO A 52 -13.53 4.13 7.78
N ASN A 53 -13.29 3.47 6.64
CA ASN A 53 -13.94 2.22 6.27
C ASN A 53 -13.41 1.05 7.14
N LYS A 54 -13.99 -0.16 6.95
CA LYS A 54 -13.65 -1.36 7.74
C LYS A 54 -12.16 -1.70 7.65
N SER A 55 -11.57 -1.63 6.45
CA SER A 55 -10.15 -1.92 6.20
C SER A 55 -9.24 -0.90 6.88
N GLN A 56 -9.59 0.37 6.81
CA GLN A 56 -8.85 1.46 7.45
C GLN A 56 -8.92 1.37 8.99
N ILE A 57 -10.07 1.04 9.57
CA ILE A 57 -10.20 0.80 11.03
C ILE A 57 -9.37 -0.40 11.46
N LYS A 58 -9.34 -1.47 10.65
CA LYS A 58 -8.50 -2.65 10.92
C LYS A 58 -7.01 -2.28 10.97
N LEU A 59 -6.55 -1.41 10.04
CA LEU A 59 -5.18 -0.90 10.05
C LEU A 59 -4.90 -0.05 11.29
N ILE A 60 -5.77 0.93 11.63
CA ILE A 60 -5.60 1.79 12.81
C ILE A 60 -5.45 0.95 14.08
N LYS A 61 -6.31 -0.05 14.27
CA LYS A 61 -6.30 -0.93 15.45
C LYS A 61 -5.06 -1.80 15.55
N LYS A 62 -4.44 -2.14 14.40
CA LYS A 62 -3.27 -3.03 14.31
C LYS A 62 -1.98 -2.29 13.97
N MET A 63 -1.99 -0.95 14.00
CA MET A 63 -0.82 -0.15 13.63
C MET A 63 0.39 -0.46 14.52
N TRP A 64 1.56 -0.53 13.91
CA TRP A 64 2.84 -0.82 14.52
C TRP A 64 3.87 0.26 14.16
N HIS A 65 5.08 0.17 14.67
CA HIS A 65 6.16 1.11 14.34
C HIS A 65 6.53 1.08 12.85
N ARG A 66 6.47 -0.11 12.24
CA ARG A 66 6.73 -0.32 10.81
C ARG A 66 5.60 -1.15 10.25
N ASN A 67 4.91 -0.63 9.24
CA ASN A 67 3.76 -1.29 8.62
C ASN A 67 4.03 -1.42 7.11
N ILE A 68 3.82 -2.62 6.57
CA ILE A 68 3.84 -2.86 5.15
C ILE A 68 2.50 -3.44 4.72
N ILE A 69 1.89 -2.80 3.73
CA ILE A 69 0.50 -3.03 3.35
C ILE A 69 0.44 -3.46 1.89
N LEU A 70 0.09 -4.71 1.67
CA LEU A 70 -0.33 -5.24 0.37
C LEU A 70 -1.85 -5.11 0.27
N LYS A 71 -2.33 -4.46 -0.78
CA LYS A 71 -3.75 -4.09 -0.88
C LYS A 71 -4.30 -4.18 -2.29
N ALA A 72 -5.60 -4.34 -2.42
CA ALA A 72 -6.32 -4.00 -3.64
C ALA A 72 -6.33 -2.48 -3.89
N ARG A 73 -6.59 -2.06 -5.12
CA ARG A 73 -6.72 -0.63 -5.48
C ARG A 73 -7.82 0.06 -4.68
N GLN A 74 -7.73 1.39 -4.60
CA GLN A 74 -8.79 2.32 -4.17
C GLN A 74 -9.38 2.09 -2.77
N LEU A 75 -8.69 1.38 -1.88
CA LEU A 75 -9.12 1.17 -0.48
C LEU A 75 -8.91 2.39 0.43
N GLY A 76 -8.41 3.51 -0.12
CA GLY A 76 -8.29 4.79 0.57
C GLY A 76 -7.18 4.87 1.63
N PHE A 77 -6.16 4.00 1.61
CA PHE A 77 -5.08 4.01 2.60
C PHE A 77 -4.21 5.27 2.53
N THR A 78 -3.96 5.80 1.32
CA THR A 78 -3.27 7.09 1.16
C THR A 78 -4.05 8.22 1.85
N THR A 79 -5.37 8.25 1.70
CA THR A 79 -6.24 9.24 2.39
C THR A 79 -6.18 9.07 3.90
N LEU A 80 -6.29 7.83 4.40
CA LEU A 80 -6.15 7.55 5.83
C LEU A 80 -4.80 8.04 6.37
N ALA A 81 -3.69 7.72 5.72
CA ALA A 81 -2.36 8.13 6.16
C ALA A 81 -2.23 9.67 6.17
N CYS A 82 -2.75 10.36 5.15
CA CYS A 82 -2.78 11.82 5.11
C CYS A 82 -3.55 12.41 6.31
N ILE A 83 -4.73 11.90 6.62
CA ILE A 83 -5.55 12.37 7.75
C ILE A 83 -4.86 12.08 9.09
N VAL A 84 -4.34 10.88 9.28
CA VAL A 84 -3.65 10.50 10.54
C VAL A 84 -2.37 11.32 10.75
N TRP A 85 -1.60 11.59 9.68
CA TRP A 85 -0.40 12.43 9.77
C TRP A 85 -0.74 13.91 9.98
N LEU A 86 -1.80 14.41 9.34
CA LEU A 86 -2.31 15.76 9.58
C LEU A 86 -2.79 15.90 11.04
N ASP A 87 -3.58 14.94 11.54
CA ASP A 87 -4.01 14.91 12.95
C ASP A 87 -2.81 14.92 13.90
N THR A 88 -1.80 14.10 13.62
CA THR A 88 -0.57 14.08 14.42
C THR A 88 0.11 15.46 14.42
N ALA A 89 0.24 16.10 13.27
CA ALA A 89 0.89 17.41 13.13
C ALA A 89 0.07 18.54 13.81
N LEU A 90 -1.25 18.44 13.79
CA LEU A 90 -2.13 19.43 14.42
C LEU A 90 -2.16 19.33 15.95
N PHE A 91 -2.16 18.12 16.49
CA PHE A 91 -2.42 17.87 17.93
C PHE A 91 -1.21 17.43 18.75
N THR A 92 -0.03 17.29 18.12
CA THR A 92 1.21 16.93 18.81
C THR A 92 2.32 17.90 18.43
N ALA A 93 3.01 18.46 19.42
CA ALA A 93 4.06 19.45 19.18
C ALA A 93 5.35 18.84 18.61
N ASN A 94 6.06 19.63 17.79
CA ASN A 94 7.37 19.31 17.22
C ASN A 94 7.40 18.05 16.35
N MET A 95 6.27 17.67 15.75
CA MET A 95 6.20 16.51 14.84
C MET A 95 6.58 16.90 13.41
N ARG A 96 7.32 16.01 12.76
CA ARG A 96 7.61 16.09 11.33
C ARG A 96 6.97 14.89 10.66
N CYS A 97 5.94 15.15 9.83
CA CYS A 97 5.20 14.13 9.10
C CYS A 97 5.56 14.22 7.62
N GLY A 98 5.94 13.11 7.03
CA GLY A 98 6.35 13.02 5.63
C GLY A 98 5.48 12.03 4.85
N ILE A 99 5.19 12.37 3.59
CA ILE A 99 4.52 11.50 2.63
C ILE A 99 5.36 11.47 1.37
N ILE A 100 5.78 10.28 0.94
CA ILE A 100 6.51 10.06 -0.31
C ILE A 100 5.53 9.51 -1.34
N ALA A 101 5.42 10.21 -2.48
CA ALA A 101 4.63 9.79 -3.63
C ALA A 101 5.52 9.27 -4.77
N GLN A 102 4.90 8.54 -5.70
CA GLN A 102 5.62 7.92 -6.83
C GLN A 102 6.28 8.94 -7.78
N ASP A 103 5.64 10.10 -7.98
CA ASP A 103 6.12 11.18 -8.85
C ASP A 103 5.63 12.54 -8.34
N ASP A 104 6.12 13.62 -8.97
CA ASP A 104 5.81 15.00 -8.57
C ASP A 104 4.32 15.37 -8.80
N GLY A 105 3.70 14.84 -9.85
CA GLY A 105 2.27 15.02 -10.11
C GLY A 105 1.41 14.41 -9.00
N ALA A 106 1.71 13.16 -8.61
CA ALA A 106 1.05 12.47 -7.51
C ALA A 106 1.29 13.19 -6.18
N ALA A 107 2.51 13.69 -5.92
CA ALA A 107 2.83 14.45 -4.72
C ALA A 107 1.97 15.71 -4.59
N LYS A 108 1.89 16.50 -5.65
CA LYS A 108 1.07 17.72 -5.71
C LYS A 108 -0.43 17.40 -5.51
N ALA A 109 -0.93 16.36 -6.16
CA ALA A 109 -2.33 15.94 -6.02
C ALA A 109 -2.64 15.46 -4.59
N ILE A 110 -1.79 14.61 -3.99
CA ILE A 110 -1.95 14.17 -2.61
C ILE A 110 -1.93 15.36 -1.65
N PHE A 111 -1.00 16.28 -1.81
CA PHE A 111 -0.91 17.45 -0.95
C PHE A 111 -2.14 18.33 -1.06
N ARG A 112 -2.53 18.71 -2.28
CA ARG A 112 -3.68 19.60 -2.53
C ARG A 112 -4.99 18.97 -2.06
N ASP A 113 -5.29 17.73 -2.50
CA ASP A 113 -6.62 17.14 -2.40
C ASP A 113 -6.85 16.35 -1.11
N LYS A 114 -5.77 15.94 -0.41
CA LYS A 114 -5.89 15.13 0.80
C LYS A 114 -5.37 15.84 2.06
N VAL A 115 -4.24 16.57 1.96
CA VAL A 115 -3.65 17.22 3.12
C VAL A 115 -4.19 18.64 3.30
N LYS A 116 -3.96 19.51 2.32
CA LYS A 116 -4.36 20.92 2.38
C LYS A 116 -5.87 21.08 2.40
N PHE A 117 -6.57 20.29 1.58
CA PHE A 117 -8.03 20.28 1.58
C PHE A 117 -8.60 19.92 2.96
N ALA A 118 -8.12 18.86 3.60
CA ALA A 118 -8.62 18.46 4.92
C ALA A 118 -8.31 19.50 5.99
N TYR A 119 -7.15 20.15 5.95
CA TYR A 119 -6.80 21.25 6.86
C TYR A 119 -7.73 22.46 6.67
N LEU A 120 -7.93 22.93 5.44
CA LEU A 120 -8.78 24.10 5.14
C LEU A 120 -10.25 23.88 5.46
N ASN A 121 -10.70 22.64 5.55
CA ASN A 121 -12.07 22.26 5.89
C ASN A 121 -12.25 21.84 7.36
N LEU A 122 -11.28 22.12 8.23
CA LEU A 122 -11.45 21.99 9.68
C LEU A 122 -12.59 22.90 10.17
N PRO A 123 -13.25 22.56 11.29
CA PRO A 123 -14.17 23.47 11.94
C PRO A 123 -13.55 24.86 12.15
N PRO A 124 -14.22 25.97 11.83
CA PRO A 124 -13.63 27.33 11.83
C PRO A 124 -12.94 27.71 13.14
N MET A 125 -13.50 27.26 14.27
CA MET A 125 -12.93 27.48 15.60
C MET A 125 -11.56 26.81 15.76
N LEU A 126 -11.38 25.60 15.24
CA LEU A 126 -10.08 24.90 15.28
C LEU A 126 -9.10 25.51 14.28
N LEU A 127 -9.55 25.79 13.06
CA LEU A 127 -8.72 26.39 12.03
C LEU A 127 -8.09 27.72 12.50
N SER A 128 -8.86 28.57 13.20
CA SER A 128 -8.36 29.83 13.75
C SER A 128 -7.32 29.67 14.86
N GLN A 129 -7.34 28.54 15.59
CA GLN A 129 -6.38 28.22 16.64
C GLN A 129 -5.13 27.48 16.15
N MET A 130 -5.12 27.07 14.90
CA MET A 130 -4.03 26.28 14.29
C MET A 130 -3.46 26.96 13.02
N PRO A 131 -3.04 28.24 13.12
CA PRO A 131 -2.55 28.99 11.97
C PRO A 131 -1.21 28.46 11.45
N LEU A 132 -0.94 28.76 10.18
CA LEU A 132 0.29 28.38 9.52
C LEU A 132 1.36 29.46 9.62
N ILE A 133 2.63 29.05 9.83
CA ILE A 133 3.82 29.88 9.58
C ILE A 133 4.18 29.77 8.08
N LYS A 134 4.05 28.56 7.51
CA LYS A 134 4.37 28.30 6.11
C LYS A 134 3.22 27.54 5.44
N ASP A 135 2.73 28.12 4.35
CA ASP A 135 1.79 27.50 3.40
C ASP A 135 2.49 27.39 2.04
N ALA A 136 3.26 26.32 1.84
CA ALA A 136 3.95 26.06 0.58
C ALA A 136 3.15 25.10 -0.30
N ALA A 137 3.63 24.87 -1.51
CA ALA A 137 3.00 23.95 -2.45
C ALA A 137 3.12 22.46 -2.04
N ASP A 138 4.02 22.17 -1.09
CA ASP A 138 4.36 20.80 -0.65
C ASP A 138 4.43 20.65 0.88
N GLU A 139 4.28 21.75 1.65
CA GLU A 139 4.43 21.70 3.11
C GLU A 139 3.51 22.70 3.83
N LEU A 140 2.90 22.22 4.92
CA LEU A 140 2.26 23.05 5.94
C LEU A 140 3.11 23.00 7.21
N LEU A 141 3.48 24.18 7.75
CA LEU A 141 4.17 24.35 9.03
C LEU A 141 3.24 25.12 9.99
N PHE A 142 2.89 24.52 11.11
CA PHE A 142 1.94 25.06 12.09
C PHE A 142 2.64 25.93 13.13
N SER A 143 2.08 27.12 13.39
CA SER A 143 2.68 28.08 14.34
C SER A 143 2.43 27.71 15.80
N HIS A 144 1.28 27.11 16.12
CA HIS A 144 0.86 26.84 17.49
C HIS A 144 1.67 25.73 18.18
N ASN A 145 2.33 24.84 17.42
CA ASN A 145 3.03 23.69 18.00
C ASN A 145 4.33 23.31 17.24
N ASN A 146 4.77 24.11 16.27
CA ASN A 146 5.98 23.89 15.50
C ASN A 146 6.03 22.52 14.78
N SER A 147 4.89 21.94 14.42
CA SER A 147 4.81 20.68 13.65
C SER A 147 4.61 20.96 12.17
N SER A 148 5.06 20.03 11.31
CA SER A 148 4.84 20.14 9.87
C SER A 148 4.39 18.83 9.25
N ILE A 149 3.69 18.96 8.10
CA ILE A 149 3.40 17.87 7.19
C ILE A 149 3.84 18.25 5.78
N ARG A 150 4.63 17.36 5.17
CA ARG A 150 5.20 17.57 3.84
C ARG A 150 4.93 16.38 2.92
N VAL A 151 4.66 16.66 1.64
CA VAL A 151 4.55 15.65 0.58
C VAL A 151 5.65 15.91 -0.45
N ALA A 152 6.43 14.88 -0.78
CA ALA A 152 7.54 14.99 -1.72
C ALA A 152 7.75 13.66 -2.45
N THR A 153 8.70 13.63 -3.38
CA THR A 153 9.10 12.39 -4.05
C THR A 153 10.26 11.68 -3.35
N SER A 154 10.99 12.38 -2.47
CA SER A 154 12.01 11.82 -1.58
C SER A 154 12.21 12.72 -0.36
N MET A 155 12.75 12.16 0.73
CA MET A 155 13.01 12.88 1.97
C MET A 155 14.27 12.34 2.63
N ARG A 156 15.38 13.07 2.53
CA ARG A 156 16.69 12.63 3.09
C ARG A 156 17.15 13.38 4.33
N SER A 157 16.72 14.62 4.50
CA SER A 157 17.26 15.49 5.56
C SER A 157 16.29 15.69 6.71
N GLY A 158 16.81 15.59 7.93
CA GLY A 158 16.07 15.82 9.16
C GLY A 158 15.35 14.57 9.68
N THR A 159 14.89 14.66 10.92
CA THR A 159 14.12 13.59 11.58
C THR A 159 12.68 13.60 11.07
N ILE A 160 12.16 12.46 10.67
CA ILE A 160 10.76 12.26 10.27
C ILE A 160 10.09 11.35 11.30
N HIS A 161 9.13 11.87 12.06
CA HIS A 161 8.48 11.09 13.11
C HIS A 161 7.37 10.16 12.58
N ARG A 162 6.77 10.54 11.45
CA ARG A 162 5.70 9.82 10.75
C ARG A 162 6.01 9.83 9.26
N LEU A 163 6.24 8.66 8.67
CA LEU A 163 6.54 8.51 7.26
C LEU A 163 5.50 7.62 6.60
N HIS A 164 4.91 8.09 5.51
CA HIS A 164 4.09 7.29 4.60
C HIS A 164 4.74 7.22 3.23
N ILE A 165 4.85 6.03 2.66
CA ILE A 165 5.34 5.80 1.32
C ILE A 165 4.20 5.18 0.51
N SER A 166 3.66 5.96 -0.41
CA SER A 166 2.53 5.58 -1.24
C SER A 166 3.00 4.90 -2.51
N GLU A 167 2.36 3.80 -2.89
CA GLU A 167 2.62 3.02 -4.12
C GLU A 167 4.09 2.60 -4.26
N PHE A 168 4.67 2.06 -3.17
CA PHE A 168 6.10 1.72 -3.14
C PHE A 168 6.47 0.60 -4.12
N GLY A 169 5.57 -0.35 -4.39
CA GLY A 169 5.76 -1.36 -5.44
C GLY A 169 6.00 -0.71 -6.80
N LYS A 170 5.18 0.28 -7.17
CA LYS A 170 5.35 1.03 -8.42
C LYS A 170 6.64 1.85 -8.45
N ILE A 171 7.05 2.41 -7.31
CA ILE A 171 8.35 3.09 -7.20
C ILE A 171 9.47 2.09 -7.44
N CYS A 172 9.43 0.91 -6.84
CA CYS A 172 10.45 -0.13 -7.05
C CYS A 172 10.55 -0.59 -8.51
N ALA A 173 9.39 -0.76 -9.18
CA ALA A 173 9.35 -1.24 -10.55
C ALA A 173 9.78 -0.20 -11.59
N LYS A 174 9.36 1.08 -11.41
CA LYS A 174 9.59 2.13 -12.41
C LYS A 174 10.80 3.01 -12.12
N TYR A 175 11.19 3.14 -10.87
CA TYR A 175 12.22 4.07 -10.41
C TYR A 175 13.13 3.40 -9.37
N PRO A 176 13.94 2.39 -9.75
CA PRO A 176 14.76 1.61 -8.81
C PRO A 176 15.76 2.45 -8.02
N ASP A 177 16.37 3.47 -8.63
CA ASP A 177 17.27 4.38 -7.93
C ASP A 177 16.56 5.16 -6.82
N LYS A 178 15.34 5.60 -7.10
CA LYS A 178 14.50 6.27 -6.10
C LYS A 178 14.07 5.31 -4.99
N ALA A 179 13.76 4.05 -5.31
CA ALA A 179 13.48 3.03 -4.30
C ALA A 179 14.69 2.83 -3.37
N ALA A 180 15.89 2.73 -3.95
CA ALA A 180 17.13 2.65 -3.18
C ALA A 180 17.33 3.90 -2.29
N GLU A 181 17.04 5.09 -2.80
CA GLU A 181 17.09 6.34 -2.03
C GLU A 181 16.10 6.34 -0.85
N VAL A 182 14.88 5.87 -1.06
CA VAL A 182 13.87 5.77 0.01
C VAL A 182 14.35 4.82 1.10
N ILE A 183 14.90 3.66 0.74
CA ILE A 183 15.41 2.65 1.68
C ILE A 183 16.63 3.13 2.45
N THR A 184 17.58 3.75 1.76
CA THR A 184 18.86 4.13 2.38
C THR A 184 18.83 5.50 3.06
N GLY A 185 17.90 6.37 2.70
CA GLY A 185 17.79 7.74 3.19
C GLY A 185 16.53 8.03 3.99
N SER A 186 15.34 7.81 3.40
CA SER A 186 14.09 8.25 4.03
C SER A 186 13.66 7.37 5.20
N ILE A 187 13.69 6.05 5.05
CA ILE A 187 13.31 5.10 6.12
C ILE A 187 14.23 5.21 7.34
N PRO A 188 15.59 5.29 7.19
CA PRO A 188 16.49 5.45 8.31
C PRO A 188 16.33 6.78 9.08
N SER A 189 15.81 7.84 8.45
CA SER A 189 15.54 9.11 9.12
C SER A 189 14.40 9.05 10.13
N VAL A 190 13.63 7.94 10.14
CA VAL A 190 12.54 7.73 11.11
C VAL A 190 13.08 7.09 12.38
N PRO A 191 12.97 7.75 13.55
CA PRO A 191 13.45 7.21 14.82
C PRO A 191 12.74 5.92 15.22
N ILE A 192 13.32 5.19 16.18
CA ILE A 192 12.83 3.87 16.60
C ILE A 192 11.37 3.88 17.07
N ASN A 193 10.93 4.99 17.69
CA ASN A 193 9.56 5.19 18.16
C ASN A 193 8.67 5.91 17.12
N GLY A 194 9.21 6.22 15.94
CA GLY A 194 8.44 6.77 14.83
C GLY A 194 7.57 5.69 14.18
N ILE A 195 6.70 6.12 13.28
CA ILE A 195 5.84 5.20 12.53
C ILE A 195 6.12 5.32 11.03
N VAL A 196 6.28 4.18 10.37
CA VAL A 196 6.36 4.08 8.90
C VAL A 196 5.16 3.28 8.42
N ILE A 197 4.51 3.78 7.37
CA ILE A 197 3.50 3.08 6.59
C ILE A 197 4.00 3.01 5.16
N ILE A 198 4.17 1.80 4.63
CA ILE A 198 4.46 1.53 3.22
C ILE A 198 3.25 0.83 2.64
N GLU A 199 2.69 1.33 1.55
CA GLU A 199 1.54 0.69 0.92
C GLU A 199 1.67 0.65 -0.60
N SER A 200 1.20 -0.45 -1.20
CA SER A 200 1.11 -0.59 -2.65
C SER A 200 0.16 -1.73 -3.04
N THR A 201 -0.30 -1.75 -4.31
CA THR A 201 -0.60 -2.98 -5.03
C THR A 201 0.70 -3.72 -5.32
N ALA A 202 0.63 -4.99 -5.71
CA ALA A 202 1.80 -5.76 -6.10
C ALA A 202 2.35 -5.27 -7.46
N GLU A 203 3.66 -5.46 -7.66
CA GLU A 203 4.34 -5.18 -8.95
C GLU A 203 5.33 -6.33 -9.23
N GLY A 204 4.79 -7.52 -9.49
CA GLY A 204 5.60 -8.72 -9.77
C GLY A 204 6.31 -9.30 -8.55
N GLN A 205 7.26 -10.22 -8.80
CA GLN A 205 7.99 -10.99 -7.78
C GLN A 205 9.43 -10.50 -7.57
N ASP A 206 9.71 -9.24 -7.88
CA ASP A 206 11.03 -8.65 -7.69
C ASP A 206 10.95 -7.26 -7.02
N GLY A 207 12.12 -6.68 -6.76
CA GLY A 207 12.24 -5.39 -6.11
C GLY A 207 12.13 -5.43 -4.58
N ASP A 208 12.43 -4.30 -3.99
CA ASP A 208 12.53 -4.20 -2.53
C ASP A 208 11.17 -4.33 -1.83
N TYR A 209 10.11 -3.82 -2.44
CA TYR A 209 8.77 -3.95 -1.86
C TYR A 209 8.36 -5.43 -1.73
N TYR A 210 8.58 -6.24 -2.78
CA TYR A 210 8.31 -7.68 -2.72
C TYR A 210 9.14 -8.35 -1.63
N LYS A 211 10.46 -8.10 -1.60
CA LYS A 211 11.38 -8.68 -0.58
C LYS A 211 10.96 -8.31 0.84
N MET A 212 10.53 -7.06 1.06
CA MET A 212 10.03 -6.59 2.35
C MET A 212 8.71 -7.27 2.74
N CYS A 213 7.77 -7.42 1.80
CA CYS A 213 6.53 -8.17 2.02
C CYS A 213 6.82 -9.62 2.38
N GLN A 214 7.68 -10.30 1.62
CA GLN A 214 8.05 -11.70 1.87
C GLN A 214 8.70 -11.89 3.25
N ARG A 215 9.58 -10.97 3.67
CA ARG A 215 10.14 -11.01 5.02
C ARG A 215 9.08 -10.84 6.10
N ALA A 216 8.21 -9.85 5.93
CA ALA A 216 7.17 -9.56 6.92
C ALA A 216 6.12 -10.69 7.02
N MET A 217 5.77 -11.33 5.89
CA MET A 217 4.91 -12.52 5.86
C MET A 217 5.57 -13.69 6.60
N ARG A 218 6.86 -13.98 6.34
CA ARG A 218 7.58 -15.04 7.07
C ARG A 218 7.59 -14.83 8.58
N LEU A 219 7.85 -13.62 9.05
CA LEU A 219 7.83 -13.29 10.49
C LEU A 219 6.44 -13.53 11.10
N ARG A 220 5.38 -13.13 10.40
CA ARG A 220 3.99 -13.39 10.78
C ARG A 220 3.69 -14.88 10.86
N ASP A 221 4.03 -15.64 9.81
CA ASP A 221 3.70 -17.06 9.68
C ASP A 221 4.46 -17.93 10.69
N GLN A 222 5.66 -17.49 11.09
CA GLN A 222 6.45 -18.09 12.15
C GLN A 222 6.00 -17.68 13.56
N GLY A 223 5.03 -16.77 13.70
CA GLY A 223 4.59 -16.24 14.98
C GLY A 223 5.68 -15.46 15.74
N THR A 224 6.66 -14.92 15.00
CA THR A 224 7.80 -14.19 15.59
C THR A 224 7.32 -12.90 16.26
N GLU A 225 7.75 -12.66 17.50
CA GLU A 225 7.52 -11.37 18.15
C GLU A 225 8.31 -10.27 17.45
N LEU A 226 7.60 -9.23 16.99
CA LEU A 226 8.19 -8.15 16.23
C LEU A 226 8.93 -7.16 17.12
N ASN A 227 10.19 -6.86 16.79
CA ASN A 227 10.87 -5.69 17.32
C ASN A 227 10.42 -4.41 16.58
N LYS A 228 10.75 -3.22 17.11
CA LYS A 228 10.29 -1.93 16.54
C LYS A 228 10.82 -1.62 15.14
N LYS A 229 11.81 -2.34 14.64
CA LYS A 229 12.32 -2.21 13.27
C LYS A 229 11.70 -3.23 12.30
N ASP A 230 11.07 -4.30 12.80
CA ASP A 230 10.40 -5.27 11.97
C ASP A 230 9.08 -4.72 11.44
N TYR A 231 8.78 -5.06 10.19
CA TYR A 231 7.53 -4.66 9.55
C TYR A 231 6.41 -5.63 9.92
N ARG A 232 5.29 -5.06 10.41
CA ARG A 232 4.03 -5.79 10.50
C ARG A 232 3.40 -5.83 9.12
N PHE A 233 3.10 -7.04 8.65
CA PHE A 233 2.43 -7.26 7.38
C PHE A 233 0.92 -7.08 7.53
N HIS A 234 0.32 -6.38 6.56
CA HIS A 234 -1.12 -6.21 6.43
C HIS A 234 -1.54 -6.56 5.01
N PHE A 235 -2.58 -7.38 4.87
CA PHE A 235 -3.19 -7.70 3.60
C PHE A 235 -4.64 -7.25 3.59
N PHE A 236 -5.02 -6.53 2.52
CA PHE A 236 -6.38 -6.04 2.31
C PHE A 236 -6.83 -6.41 0.89
N PRO A 237 -7.47 -7.58 0.73
CA PRO A 237 -7.99 -8.05 -0.55
C PRO A 237 -9.24 -7.28 -0.97
N TRP A 238 -9.56 -7.35 -2.25
CA TRP A 238 -10.69 -6.65 -2.85
C TRP A 238 -12.05 -7.07 -2.26
N TRP A 239 -12.26 -8.34 -1.97
CA TRP A 239 -13.52 -8.88 -1.49
C TRP A 239 -13.94 -8.40 -0.07
N GLN A 240 -13.04 -7.75 0.67
CA GLN A 240 -13.35 -7.09 1.95
C GLN A 240 -13.93 -5.68 1.78
N GLU A 241 -13.98 -5.14 0.55
CA GLU A 241 -14.56 -3.83 0.28
C GLU A 241 -16.02 -3.97 -0.14
N ASP A 242 -16.91 -3.35 0.65
CA ASP A 242 -18.35 -3.45 0.43
C ASP A 242 -18.81 -2.74 -0.86
N GLY A 243 -18.03 -1.78 -1.36
CA GLY A 243 -18.32 -1.02 -2.58
C GLY A 243 -18.04 -1.77 -3.88
N TYR A 244 -17.32 -2.90 -3.84
CA TYR A 244 -17.01 -3.69 -5.04
C TYR A 244 -18.13 -4.67 -5.36
N LYS A 245 -19.26 -4.13 -5.86
CA LYS A 245 -20.46 -4.88 -6.22
C LYS A 245 -21.07 -4.32 -7.49
N LEU A 246 -21.60 -5.21 -8.32
CA LEU A 246 -22.34 -4.89 -9.53
C LEU A 246 -23.56 -5.79 -9.65
N ASP A 247 -24.65 -5.30 -10.24
CA ASP A 247 -25.83 -6.12 -10.55
C ASP A 247 -25.43 -7.27 -11.51
N PRO A 248 -25.61 -8.53 -11.13
CA PRO A 248 -25.18 -9.66 -11.92
C PRO A 248 -26.02 -9.89 -13.19
N GLN A 249 -27.17 -9.23 -13.35
CA GLN A 249 -28.10 -9.50 -14.47
C GLN A 249 -27.47 -9.31 -15.85
N ASN A 250 -26.49 -8.40 -15.98
CA ASN A 250 -25.86 -8.07 -17.25
C ASN A 250 -24.39 -8.55 -17.34
N VAL A 251 -23.96 -9.45 -16.46
CA VAL A 251 -22.60 -9.98 -16.42
C VAL A 251 -22.61 -11.49 -16.61
N VAL A 252 -21.92 -11.95 -17.65
CA VAL A 252 -21.78 -13.40 -17.89
C VAL A 252 -20.62 -13.92 -17.06
N ILE A 253 -20.92 -14.68 -16.01
CA ILE A 253 -19.91 -15.38 -15.19
C ILE A 253 -19.79 -16.79 -15.74
N SER A 254 -18.65 -17.13 -16.33
CA SER A 254 -18.44 -18.47 -16.91
C SER A 254 -18.29 -19.54 -15.82
N LYS A 255 -18.42 -20.82 -16.22
CA LYS A 255 -18.14 -21.93 -15.32
C LYS A 255 -16.70 -21.87 -14.77
N LYS A 256 -15.71 -21.54 -15.60
CA LYS A 256 -14.30 -21.34 -15.20
C LYS A 256 -14.18 -20.29 -14.09
N ASP A 257 -14.92 -19.19 -14.22
CA ASP A 257 -14.92 -18.11 -13.23
C ASP A 257 -15.57 -18.55 -11.91
N HIS A 258 -16.67 -19.28 -11.95
CA HIS A 258 -17.27 -19.87 -10.76
C HIS A 258 -16.30 -20.83 -10.05
N ASP A 259 -15.66 -21.73 -10.79
CA ASP A 259 -14.67 -22.68 -10.27
C ASP A 259 -13.49 -21.92 -9.60
N TYR A 260 -13.05 -20.80 -10.18
CA TYR A 260 -12.02 -19.93 -9.58
C TYR A 260 -12.49 -19.37 -8.22
N PHE A 261 -13.69 -18.77 -8.16
CA PHE A 261 -14.18 -18.21 -6.90
C PHE A 261 -14.39 -19.28 -5.83
N ASP A 262 -14.85 -20.47 -6.18
CA ASP A 262 -15.05 -21.57 -5.24
C ASP A 262 -13.71 -22.02 -4.62
N VAL A 263 -12.64 -22.06 -5.42
CA VAL A 263 -11.27 -22.31 -4.94
C VAL A 263 -10.80 -21.17 -4.01
N VAL A 264 -11.05 -19.92 -4.39
CA VAL A 264 -10.70 -18.76 -3.57
C VAL A 264 -11.44 -18.80 -2.23
N GLU A 265 -12.76 -19.00 -2.23
CA GLU A 265 -13.60 -19.06 -1.01
C GLU A 265 -13.11 -20.15 -0.04
N THR A 266 -12.71 -21.31 -0.57
CA THR A 266 -12.13 -22.38 0.24
C THR A 266 -10.85 -21.92 0.94
N LYS A 267 -9.98 -21.18 0.25
CA LYS A 267 -8.72 -20.67 0.80
C LYS A 267 -8.93 -19.57 1.83
N ILE A 268 -9.82 -18.61 1.54
CA ILE A 268 -10.05 -17.43 2.39
C ILE A 268 -11.04 -17.70 3.52
N LYS A 269 -11.76 -18.82 3.48
CA LYS A 269 -12.83 -19.21 4.42
C LYS A 269 -13.92 -18.14 4.54
N ALA A 270 -14.30 -17.55 3.41
CA ALA A 270 -15.33 -16.52 3.32
C ALA A 270 -16.09 -16.68 2.00
N VAL A 271 -17.33 -16.19 1.96
CA VAL A 271 -18.19 -16.24 0.77
C VAL A 271 -18.03 -14.93 0.00
N ILE A 272 -17.86 -15.03 -1.32
CA ILE A 272 -17.86 -13.91 -2.26
C ILE A 272 -19.24 -13.85 -2.92
N SER A 273 -20.02 -12.81 -2.64
CA SER A 273 -21.40 -12.70 -3.15
C SER A 273 -21.44 -12.65 -4.68
N LEU A 274 -22.59 -12.98 -5.26
CA LEU A 274 -22.77 -12.97 -6.71
C LEU A 274 -22.54 -11.58 -7.29
N GLU A 275 -22.93 -10.52 -6.58
CA GLU A 275 -22.69 -9.13 -6.96
C GLU A 275 -21.20 -8.77 -6.94
N GLN A 276 -20.43 -9.33 -6.01
CA GLN A 276 -18.97 -9.17 -5.95
C GLN A 276 -18.29 -9.95 -7.09
N ARG A 277 -18.73 -11.18 -7.37
CA ARG A 277 -18.25 -11.96 -8.51
C ARG A 277 -18.52 -11.23 -9.83
N ALA A 278 -19.73 -10.66 -10.00
CA ALA A 278 -20.10 -9.87 -11.18
C ALA A 278 -19.22 -8.63 -11.34
N TRP A 279 -19.00 -7.88 -10.26
CA TRP A 279 -18.11 -6.72 -10.27
C TRP A 279 -16.68 -7.12 -10.69
N TYR A 280 -16.15 -8.19 -10.13
CA TYR A 280 -14.79 -8.65 -10.42
C TYR A 280 -14.62 -9.03 -11.89
N ILE A 281 -15.56 -9.81 -12.44
CA ILE A 281 -15.51 -10.25 -13.86
C ILE A 281 -15.69 -9.04 -14.79
N ALA A 282 -16.67 -8.17 -14.52
CA ALA A 282 -16.88 -6.97 -15.34
C ALA A 282 -15.65 -6.05 -15.33
N THR A 283 -15.00 -5.86 -14.19
CA THR A 283 -13.76 -5.07 -14.07
C THR A 283 -12.61 -5.73 -14.81
N ARG A 284 -12.42 -7.06 -14.68
CA ARG A 284 -11.40 -7.80 -15.44
C ARG A 284 -11.58 -7.62 -16.94
N ASP A 285 -12.79 -7.79 -17.41
CA ASP A 285 -13.06 -7.81 -18.85
C ASP A 285 -13.03 -6.40 -19.45
N ALA A 286 -13.56 -5.40 -18.76
CA ALA A 286 -13.60 -4.02 -19.24
C ALA A 286 -12.25 -3.28 -19.05
N ASP A 287 -11.67 -3.33 -17.85
CA ASP A 287 -10.50 -2.50 -17.52
C ASP A 287 -9.17 -3.19 -17.87
N PHE A 288 -9.15 -4.53 -17.84
CA PHE A 288 -7.94 -5.34 -18.07
C PHE A 288 -8.02 -6.23 -19.31
N SER A 289 -9.02 -6.05 -20.18
CA SER A 289 -9.18 -6.81 -21.44
C SER A 289 -9.20 -8.33 -21.23
N GLY A 290 -9.77 -8.81 -20.12
CA GLY A 290 -9.84 -10.22 -19.75
C GLY A 290 -8.56 -10.81 -19.15
N ASP A 291 -7.56 -9.98 -18.84
CA ASP A 291 -6.28 -10.41 -18.26
C ASP A 291 -6.43 -10.73 -16.77
N ASP A 292 -6.48 -12.02 -16.44
CA ASP A 292 -6.59 -12.52 -15.07
C ASP A 292 -5.40 -12.07 -14.19
N GLU A 293 -4.17 -12.01 -14.75
CA GLU A 293 -2.97 -11.73 -13.98
C GLU A 293 -2.87 -10.25 -13.59
N ARG A 294 -3.26 -9.33 -14.48
CA ARG A 294 -3.41 -7.91 -14.13
C ARG A 294 -4.50 -7.69 -13.09
N MET A 295 -5.59 -8.45 -13.22
CA MET A 295 -6.66 -8.39 -12.22
C MET A 295 -6.18 -8.86 -10.85
N TRP A 296 -5.41 -9.96 -10.78
CA TRP A 296 -4.82 -10.44 -9.54
C TRP A 296 -3.81 -9.47 -8.91
N GLN A 297 -3.04 -8.79 -9.74
CA GLN A 297 -2.09 -7.78 -9.27
C GLN A 297 -2.78 -6.58 -8.62
N GLU A 298 -3.83 -6.07 -9.27
CA GLU A 298 -4.52 -4.84 -8.83
C GLU A 298 -5.65 -5.12 -7.83
N TYR A 299 -6.30 -6.28 -7.93
CA TYR A 299 -7.41 -6.71 -7.07
C TYR A 299 -7.21 -8.15 -6.58
N PRO A 300 -6.16 -8.41 -5.80
CA PRO A 300 -5.84 -9.76 -5.33
C PRO A 300 -6.88 -10.32 -4.39
N SER A 301 -7.21 -11.60 -4.57
CA SER A 301 -8.06 -12.38 -3.65
C SER A 301 -7.23 -12.96 -2.51
N THR A 302 -5.97 -13.32 -2.77
CA THR A 302 -5.01 -13.87 -1.82
C THR A 302 -3.64 -13.22 -1.94
N GLU A 303 -2.82 -13.36 -0.90
CA GLU A 303 -1.45 -12.81 -0.88
C GLU A 303 -0.55 -13.43 -1.96
N GLN A 304 -0.75 -14.73 -2.24
CA GLN A 304 0.00 -15.45 -3.26
C GLN A 304 -0.35 -14.97 -4.66
N GLU A 305 -1.65 -14.77 -4.91
CA GLU A 305 -2.18 -14.32 -6.19
C GLU A 305 -1.65 -12.92 -6.55
N ALA A 306 -1.58 -12.02 -5.56
CA ALA A 306 -1.10 -10.64 -5.76
C ALA A 306 0.27 -10.56 -6.45
N PHE A 307 1.17 -11.48 -6.15
CA PHE A 307 2.54 -11.50 -6.67
C PHE A 307 2.73 -12.48 -7.84
N GLN A 308 1.67 -13.06 -8.41
CA GLN A 308 1.81 -13.87 -9.61
C GLN A 308 2.23 -12.95 -10.77
N GLN A 309 3.33 -13.34 -11.43
CA GLN A 309 3.82 -12.59 -12.59
C GLN A 309 3.04 -12.98 -13.82
N SER A 310 2.77 -11.97 -14.67
CA SER A 310 2.33 -12.21 -16.03
C SER A 310 3.30 -13.14 -16.74
N SER A 311 2.73 -14.11 -17.43
CA SER A 311 3.47 -15.02 -18.29
C SER A 311 3.57 -14.50 -19.73
N GLU A 312 2.94 -13.37 -20.01
CA GLU A 312 3.07 -12.72 -21.32
C GLU A 312 4.54 -12.38 -21.59
N GLY A 313 5.04 -12.91 -22.71
CA GLY A 313 6.45 -12.76 -23.08
C GLY A 313 7.41 -13.82 -22.50
N CYS A 314 6.99 -14.68 -21.57
CA CYS A 314 7.81 -15.76 -21.06
C CYS A 314 7.71 -17.02 -21.94
N TRP A 315 8.52 -17.10 -22.99
CA TRP A 315 8.57 -18.23 -23.95
C TRP A 315 8.71 -19.60 -23.31
N PHE A 316 9.36 -19.69 -22.13
CA PHE A 316 9.71 -20.96 -21.48
C PHE A 316 9.05 -21.14 -20.09
N LYS A 317 7.95 -20.42 -19.77
CA LYS A 317 7.32 -20.48 -18.44
C LYS A 317 6.95 -21.91 -18.03
N THR A 318 6.24 -22.63 -18.89
CA THR A 318 5.79 -24.01 -18.60
C THR A 318 6.98 -24.95 -18.43
N GLN A 319 7.98 -24.82 -19.30
CA GLN A 319 9.20 -25.61 -19.27
C GLN A 319 10.02 -25.32 -18.00
N MET A 320 10.15 -24.04 -17.62
CA MET A 320 10.86 -23.63 -16.41
C MET A 320 10.14 -24.07 -15.13
N ALA A 321 8.81 -23.99 -15.10
CA ALA A 321 8.01 -24.49 -13.99
C ALA A 321 8.16 -26.01 -13.83
N GLN A 322 8.12 -26.75 -14.93
CA GLN A 322 8.33 -28.19 -14.91
C GLN A 322 9.76 -28.53 -14.47
N THR A 323 10.77 -27.83 -15.00
CA THR A 323 12.18 -28.01 -14.63
C THR A 323 12.45 -27.80 -13.13
N ARG A 324 11.78 -26.80 -12.52
CA ARG A 324 11.83 -26.60 -11.05
C ARG A 324 11.15 -27.73 -10.30
N LYS A 325 9.96 -28.15 -10.76
CA LYS A 325 9.19 -29.26 -10.15
C LYS A 325 9.97 -30.56 -10.20
N ASP A 326 10.71 -30.81 -11.28
CA ASP A 326 11.55 -32.00 -11.47
C ASP A 326 12.87 -31.92 -10.68
N GLY A 327 13.13 -30.83 -9.96
CA GLY A 327 14.38 -30.63 -9.21
C GLY A 327 15.62 -30.39 -10.07
N ARG A 328 15.44 -30.15 -11.38
CA ARG A 328 16.56 -29.91 -12.32
C ARG A 328 17.21 -28.52 -12.13
N ILE A 329 16.53 -27.59 -11.49
CA ILE A 329 17.12 -26.32 -11.04
C ILE A 329 17.54 -26.49 -9.59
N CYS A 330 18.83 -26.78 -9.39
CA CYS A 330 19.43 -27.04 -8.07
C CYS A 330 20.88 -26.54 -8.04
N ASN A 331 21.51 -26.58 -6.87
CA ASN A 331 22.93 -26.29 -6.74
C ASN A 331 23.75 -27.46 -7.28
N ILE A 332 24.45 -27.22 -8.38
CA ILE A 332 25.35 -28.23 -9.01
C ILE A 332 26.78 -27.77 -8.78
N PRO A 333 27.66 -28.63 -8.17
CA PRO A 333 29.06 -28.28 -7.98
C PRO A 333 29.78 -28.27 -9.31
N LEU A 334 30.70 -27.34 -9.50
CA LEU A 334 31.61 -27.30 -10.66
C LEU A 334 32.58 -28.45 -10.55
N LEU A 335 32.70 -29.25 -11.60
CA LEU A 335 33.65 -30.36 -11.67
C LEU A 335 35.00 -29.89 -12.27
N SER A 336 36.06 -29.88 -11.48
CA SER A 336 37.39 -29.35 -11.87
C SER A 336 38.06 -30.09 -13.01
N ASN A 337 37.69 -31.36 -13.25
CA ASN A 337 38.22 -32.22 -14.26
C ASN A 337 37.42 -32.26 -15.58
N VAL A 338 36.37 -31.47 -15.68
CA VAL A 338 35.51 -31.38 -16.87
C VAL A 338 35.68 -30.01 -17.51
N PRO A 339 35.92 -29.94 -18.85
CA PRO A 339 35.99 -28.65 -19.54
C PRO A 339 34.73 -27.79 -19.33
N CYS A 340 34.95 -26.50 -19.17
CA CYS A 340 33.91 -25.56 -18.94
C CYS A 340 33.73 -24.62 -20.16
N ASN A 341 32.53 -24.57 -20.72
CA ASN A 341 32.18 -23.61 -21.75
C ASN A 341 31.44 -22.42 -21.09
N THR A 342 31.74 -21.22 -21.55
CA THR A 342 31.09 -20.02 -21.11
C THR A 342 30.38 -19.31 -22.27
N PHE A 343 29.13 -18.84 -22.04
CA PHE A 343 28.37 -18.07 -22.99
C PHE A 343 28.07 -16.71 -22.35
N TRP A 344 28.40 -15.65 -23.07
CA TRP A 344 28.34 -14.28 -22.58
C TRP A 344 27.27 -13.50 -23.31
N ASP A 345 26.38 -12.91 -22.55
CA ASP A 345 25.45 -11.91 -23.02
C ASP A 345 25.91 -10.55 -22.43
N ILE A 346 26.51 -9.72 -23.29
CA ILE A 346 27.10 -8.45 -22.87
C ILE A 346 26.03 -7.37 -23.01
N GLY A 347 25.40 -7.04 -21.87
CA GLY A 347 24.43 -5.95 -21.78
C GLY A 347 25.09 -4.57 -21.85
N ASN A 348 24.40 -3.60 -22.41
CA ASN A 348 24.86 -2.21 -22.49
C ASN A 348 24.36 -1.35 -21.30
N SER A 349 23.17 -1.67 -20.76
CA SER A 349 22.52 -0.93 -19.66
C SER A 349 22.00 -1.82 -18.52
N ASP A 350 21.93 -3.11 -18.73
CA ASP A 350 21.27 -4.11 -17.86
C ASP A 350 22.25 -5.13 -17.23
N GLY A 351 23.55 -4.95 -17.44
CA GLY A 351 24.59 -5.84 -16.93
C GLY A 351 24.94 -6.97 -17.90
N THR A 352 26.03 -7.69 -17.60
CA THR A 352 26.49 -8.84 -18.39
C THR A 352 26.04 -10.13 -17.74
N ALA A 353 25.34 -10.99 -18.49
CA ALA A 353 24.99 -12.34 -18.05
C ALA A 353 26.00 -13.36 -18.58
N ILE A 354 26.44 -14.28 -17.73
CA ILE A 354 27.39 -15.34 -18.09
C ILE A 354 26.78 -16.69 -17.74
N TRP A 355 26.61 -17.53 -18.76
CA TRP A 355 26.20 -18.92 -18.59
C TRP A 355 27.43 -19.80 -18.57
N VAL A 356 27.52 -20.70 -17.60
CA VAL A 356 28.61 -21.69 -17.46
C VAL A 356 28.03 -23.06 -17.71
N HIS A 357 28.66 -23.84 -18.61
CA HIS A 357 28.19 -25.16 -19.00
C HIS A 357 29.32 -26.19 -18.93
N GLN A 358 29.03 -27.34 -18.30
CA GLN A 358 29.87 -28.52 -18.32
C GLN A 358 29.03 -29.69 -18.85
N LYS A 359 29.61 -30.47 -19.78
CA LYS A 359 29.00 -31.72 -20.27
C LYS A 359 29.57 -32.88 -19.48
N VAL A 360 28.74 -33.57 -18.73
CA VAL A 360 29.11 -34.71 -17.88
C VAL A 360 28.35 -35.94 -18.36
N GLY A 361 29.08 -36.94 -18.88
CA GLY A 361 28.46 -38.13 -19.44
C GLY A 361 27.91 -37.96 -20.86
N MET A 362 27.03 -38.87 -21.26
CA MET A 362 26.37 -38.87 -22.58
C MET A 362 24.92 -38.34 -22.52
N GLU A 363 24.46 -37.85 -21.40
CA GLU A 363 23.11 -37.26 -21.22
C GLU A 363 23.16 -35.73 -21.26
#